data_a9977f6e2cff678674554455c7fa41bf
#
_entry.id   a9977f6e2cff678674554455c7fa41bf
#
_cell.length_a   1.000
_cell.length_b   1.000
_cell.length_c   1.000
_cell.angle_alpha   90.00
_cell.angle_beta   90.00
_cell.angle_gamma   90.00
#
_symmetry.space_group_name_H-M   'P 1'
#
loop_
_entity.id
_entity.type
_entity.pdbx_description
1 polymer ?
#
loop_
_entity_poly.entity_id
_entity_poly.type
_entity_poly.pdbx_seq_one_letter_code
_entity_poly.pdbx_strand_id
1 'polypeptide(L)'
;MNHEFSIDGLFDFLNAGVSAFHSTAAAAAILEENGYQNCPESAAWQLAPGGKYYTTRNGSAIMAWRMPKGPLTGWHAAASHSDSPTWRVKKLDCAEDKVFAKAETEGYGGMIMPSWLDRPLSVAGRVLVETESGIESRLVHPDRAVACIPNLCIHFNRDLNNGMKYNPQVDLQPIFGAAGGSLRAVLAREAGVKPEEIVDADIVLCTREKAERLGLNGEYFMSGRIDDLECAYTTLWGFLQGRGEEEGRGDVWVMFDNEEVGSSSRQGACGTLFADVLSRVEESLGVTKEQSIRARTNTLLLSADNGHATHPNHPEKSDPANPIVMGGGILLKTNASQKYTTSGFTGAAFSAICKKAGVPVQTFANRADVPGGSTLGNLLGHQILMPMVDIGLGQLAMHSAMETASCADAEYMAKAVAAYYNTPIFQPKDGEWKLGL
;
A
#
# COMPACT_ATOMS: atom_id res chain seq x y z
N MET A 1 -24.08 8.22 -3.05
CA MET A 1 -24.70 7.29 -2.07
C MET A 1 -23.73 7.20 -0.90
N ASN A 2 -24.15 7.55 0.31
CA ASN A 2 -23.31 7.31 1.50
C ASN A 2 -23.37 5.80 1.77
N HIS A 3 -22.38 5.06 1.31
CA HIS A 3 -22.20 3.68 1.73
C HIS A 3 -21.50 3.68 3.09
N GLU A 4 -22.02 2.92 4.06
CA GLU A 4 -21.26 2.64 5.28
C GLU A 4 -19.99 1.87 4.94
N PHE A 5 -18.90 2.10 5.69
CA PHE A 5 -17.69 1.31 5.56
C PHE A 5 -18.00 -0.15 5.87
N SER A 6 -17.50 -1.06 5.05
CA SER A 6 -17.64 -2.50 5.27
C SER A 6 -16.27 -3.14 5.39
N ILE A 7 -16.05 -3.86 6.48
CA ILE A 7 -14.84 -4.66 6.64
C ILE A 7 -14.73 -5.76 5.57
N ASP A 8 -15.87 -6.26 5.07
CA ASP A 8 -15.87 -7.27 4.02
C ASP A 8 -15.35 -6.69 2.70
N GLY A 9 -15.61 -5.40 2.41
CA GLY A 9 -15.01 -4.70 1.29
C GLY A 9 -13.48 -4.57 1.41
N LEU A 10 -12.96 -4.36 2.62
CA LEU A 10 -11.51 -4.43 2.88
C LEU A 10 -10.99 -5.84 2.63
N PHE A 11 -11.69 -6.88 3.08
CA PHE A 11 -11.29 -8.27 2.85
C PHE A 11 -11.26 -8.62 1.36
N ASP A 12 -12.24 -8.15 0.59
CA ASP A 12 -12.26 -8.34 -0.85
C ASP A 12 -11.05 -7.66 -1.53
N PHE A 13 -10.70 -6.45 -1.10
CA PHE A 13 -9.52 -5.73 -1.61
C PHE A 13 -8.21 -6.44 -1.23
N LEU A 14 -8.04 -6.88 0.03
CA LEU A 14 -6.89 -7.66 0.49
C LEU A 14 -6.74 -8.98 -0.28
N ASN A 15 -7.86 -9.66 -0.53
CA ASN A 15 -7.89 -10.92 -1.26
C ASN A 15 -7.59 -10.74 -2.77
N ALA A 16 -8.01 -9.63 -3.34
CA ALA A 16 -7.71 -9.27 -4.73
C ALA A 16 -6.25 -8.78 -4.90
N GLY A 17 -5.71 -8.08 -3.92
CA GLY A 17 -4.40 -7.43 -3.97
C GLY A 17 -3.21 -8.37 -3.76
N VAL A 18 -3.17 -9.53 -4.45
CA VAL A 18 -2.14 -10.57 -4.28
C VAL A 18 -0.73 -10.19 -4.76
N SER A 19 -0.57 -9.08 -5.45
CA SER A 19 0.69 -8.42 -5.80
C SER A 19 0.44 -6.93 -6.04
N ALA A 20 1.46 -6.08 -6.10
CA ALA A 20 1.33 -4.65 -6.40
C ALA A 20 0.54 -4.38 -7.70
N PHE A 21 0.71 -5.23 -8.71
CA PHE A 21 -0.05 -5.13 -9.96
C PHE A 21 -1.54 -5.41 -9.77
N HIS A 22 -1.86 -6.41 -8.97
CA HIS A 22 -3.25 -6.79 -8.66
C HIS A 22 -3.92 -5.77 -7.74
N SER A 23 -3.20 -5.22 -6.75
CA SER A 23 -3.69 -4.15 -5.88
C SER A 23 -4.04 -2.90 -6.69
N THR A 24 -3.17 -2.54 -7.65
CA THR A 24 -3.40 -1.43 -8.58
C THR A 24 -4.62 -1.67 -9.48
N ALA A 25 -4.77 -2.88 -10.02
CA ALA A 25 -5.92 -3.24 -10.84
C ALA A 25 -7.23 -3.23 -10.03
N ALA A 26 -7.22 -3.73 -8.79
CA ALA A 26 -8.37 -3.69 -7.89
C ALA A 26 -8.78 -2.25 -7.55
N ALA A 27 -7.80 -1.38 -7.23
CA ALA A 27 -8.06 0.03 -7.00
C ALA A 27 -8.62 0.74 -8.25
N ALA A 28 -8.08 0.45 -9.44
CA ALA A 28 -8.57 0.99 -10.70
C ALA A 28 -10.03 0.58 -10.95
N ALA A 29 -10.40 -0.68 -10.73
CA ALA A 29 -11.77 -1.17 -10.88
C ALA A 29 -12.74 -0.41 -9.93
N ILE A 30 -12.37 -0.23 -8.65
CA ILE A 30 -13.16 0.53 -7.69
C ILE A 30 -13.32 1.99 -8.16
N LEU A 31 -12.27 2.61 -8.68
CA LEU A 31 -12.33 3.97 -9.20
C LEU A 31 -13.26 4.08 -10.42
N GLU A 32 -13.17 3.15 -11.37
CA GLU A 32 -14.03 3.10 -12.56
C GLU A 32 -15.51 2.93 -12.20
N GLU A 33 -15.84 2.05 -11.25
CA GLU A 33 -17.18 1.89 -10.70
C GLU A 33 -17.73 3.17 -10.07
N ASN A 34 -16.83 4.05 -9.58
CA ASN A 34 -17.18 5.36 -9.01
C ASN A 34 -17.07 6.51 -10.02
N GLY A 35 -16.95 6.19 -11.32
CA GLY A 35 -16.99 7.13 -12.43
C GLY A 35 -15.70 7.90 -12.68
N TYR A 36 -14.54 7.36 -12.23
CA TYR A 36 -13.23 7.88 -12.59
C TYR A 36 -12.81 7.36 -13.95
N GLN A 37 -12.19 8.24 -14.75
CA GLN A 37 -11.73 7.94 -16.10
C GLN A 37 -10.22 7.75 -16.12
N ASN A 38 -9.76 6.71 -16.81
CA ASN A 38 -8.34 6.49 -17.01
C ASN A 38 -7.74 7.56 -17.92
N CYS A 39 -6.65 8.17 -17.47
CA CYS A 39 -5.85 9.14 -18.19
C CYS A 39 -4.41 8.60 -18.36
N PRO A 40 -4.09 7.82 -19.41
CA PRO A 40 -2.75 7.30 -19.61
C PRO A 40 -1.70 8.41 -19.61
N GLU A 41 -0.55 8.18 -18.96
CA GLU A 41 0.51 9.20 -18.86
C GLU A 41 1.05 9.64 -20.22
N SER A 42 1.06 8.75 -21.23
CA SER A 42 1.53 9.01 -22.59
C SER A 42 0.53 9.80 -23.45
N ALA A 43 -0.72 9.96 -23.00
CA ALA A 43 -1.75 10.67 -23.75
C ALA A 43 -1.84 12.16 -23.38
N ALA A 44 -2.39 12.96 -24.26
CA ALA A 44 -2.86 14.30 -23.91
C ALA A 44 -4.15 14.19 -23.10
N TRP A 45 -4.23 14.88 -21.97
CA TRP A 45 -5.41 14.84 -21.10
C TRP A 45 -6.41 15.96 -21.44
N GLN A 46 -7.68 15.61 -21.42
CA GLN A 46 -8.78 16.55 -21.53
C GLN A 46 -9.52 16.58 -20.20
N LEU A 47 -9.17 17.52 -19.33
CA LEU A 47 -9.67 17.59 -17.97
C LEU A 47 -10.77 18.66 -17.85
N ALA A 48 -11.88 18.32 -17.23
CA ALA A 48 -13.00 19.22 -16.98
C ALA A 48 -13.12 19.58 -15.49
N PRO A 49 -13.57 20.80 -15.12
CA PRO A 49 -13.84 21.15 -13.74
C PRO A 49 -14.78 20.14 -13.06
N GLY A 50 -14.46 19.69 -11.86
CA GLY A 50 -15.21 18.66 -11.13
C GLY A 50 -15.09 17.25 -11.70
N GLY A 51 -14.33 17.04 -12.78
CA GLY A 51 -14.09 15.72 -13.38
C GLY A 51 -13.28 14.82 -12.46
N LYS A 52 -13.43 13.50 -12.66
CA LYS A 52 -12.82 12.43 -11.88
C LYS A 52 -11.91 11.61 -12.78
N TYR A 53 -10.64 11.51 -12.43
CA TYR A 53 -9.64 10.88 -13.29
C TYR A 53 -8.66 10.05 -12.46
N TYR A 54 -8.01 9.08 -13.10
CA TYR A 54 -6.87 8.37 -12.54
C TYR A 54 -5.85 8.02 -13.62
N THR A 55 -4.63 7.76 -13.21
CA THR A 55 -3.56 7.21 -14.06
C THR A 55 -2.79 6.15 -13.31
N THR A 56 -2.13 5.25 -14.05
CA THR A 56 -1.25 4.24 -13.48
C THR A 56 0.17 4.41 -14.03
N ARG A 57 1.16 4.06 -13.22
CA ARG A 57 2.57 4.00 -13.62
C ARG A 57 3.10 2.58 -13.40
N ASN A 58 3.70 1.99 -14.42
CA ASN A 58 4.17 0.60 -14.42
C ASN A 58 3.08 -0.46 -14.15
N GLY A 59 1.80 -0.09 -14.05
CA GLY A 59 0.72 -0.99 -13.65
C GLY A 59 0.78 -1.41 -12.17
N SER A 60 1.66 -0.81 -11.37
CA SER A 60 1.89 -1.13 -9.95
C SER A 60 1.77 0.06 -9.01
N ALA A 61 1.72 1.28 -9.53
CA ALA A 61 1.33 2.49 -8.81
C ALA A 61 0.15 3.15 -9.51
N ILE A 62 -0.72 3.83 -8.74
CA ILE A 62 -1.93 4.48 -9.23
C ILE A 62 -2.15 5.79 -8.49
N MET A 63 -2.57 6.82 -9.22
CA MET A 63 -2.98 8.10 -8.66
C MET A 63 -4.33 8.52 -9.22
N ALA A 64 -5.27 8.84 -8.35
CA ALA A 64 -6.60 9.34 -8.70
C ALA A 64 -6.78 10.77 -8.22
N TRP A 65 -7.54 11.56 -8.98
CA TRP A 65 -7.84 12.93 -8.58
C TRP A 65 -9.23 13.36 -8.99
N ARG A 66 -9.75 14.31 -8.24
CA ARG A 66 -10.96 15.08 -8.56
C ARG A 66 -10.57 16.51 -8.82
N MET A 67 -10.98 17.03 -9.98
CA MET A 67 -10.70 18.40 -10.38
C MET A 67 -11.44 19.39 -9.50
N PRO A 68 -10.82 20.53 -9.12
CA PRO A 68 -11.53 21.61 -8.45
C PRO A 68 -12.63 22.20 -9.34
N LYS A 69 -13.69 22.73 -8.74
CA LYS A 69 -14.80 23.40 -9.46
C LYS A 69 -14.58 24.90 -9.68
N GLY A 70 -13.51 25.47 -9.17
CA GLY A 70 -13.15 26.89 -9.28
C GLY A 70 -11.64 27.09 -9.31
N PRO A 71 -11.16 28.33 -9.14
CA PRO A 71 -9.73 28.61 -9.08
C PRO A 71 -9.06 27.81 -7.97
N LEU A 72 -7.94 27.14 -8.30
CA LEU A 72 -7.24 26.27 -7.35
C LEU A 72 -6.73 27.05 -6.14
N THR A 73 -7.15 26.63 -4.94
CA THR A 73 -6.75 27.20 -3.65
C THR A 73 -5.94 26.24 -2.80
N GLY A 74 -6.04 24.93 -3.05
CA GLY A 74 -5.32 23.88 -2.31
C GLY A 74 -5.78 22.48 -2.73
N TRP A 75 -5.22 21.48 -2.05
CA TRP A 75 -5.52 20.09 -2.28
C TRP A 75 -5.91 19.38 -0.96
N HIS A 76 -6.70 18.34 -1.06
CA HIS A 76 -6.69 17.24 -0.10
C HIS A 76 -5.90 16.10 -0.73
N ALA A 77 -4.97 15.50 -0.01
CA ALA A 77 -4.15 14.43 -0.55
C ALA A 77 -3.92 13.32 0.48
N ALA A 78 -4.04 12.06 0.05
CA ALA A 78 -3.67 10.89 0.83
C ALA A 78 -2.78 9.98 0.00
N ALA A 79 -1.75 9.41 0.63
CA ALA A 79 -0.78 8.51 0.02
C ALA A 79 -0.66 7.22 0.85
N SER A 80 -0.48 6.09 0.16
CA SER A 80 -0.28 4.74 0.68
C SER A 80 0.60 3.95 -0.28
N HIS A 81 0.85 2.64 -0.02
CA HIS A 81 1.59 1.81 -0.97
C HIS A 81 0.90 0.50 -1.34
N SER A 82 1.32 -0.09 -2.46
CA SER A 82 0.70 -1.26 -3.09
C SER A 82 1.46 -2.56 -2.89
N ASP A 83 2.74 -2.45 -2.58
CA ASP A 83 3.67 -3.57 -2.42
C ASP A 83 3.68 -4.06 -0.97
N SER A 84 4.22 -5.26 -0.76
CA SER A 84 4.37 -5.89 0.55
C SER A 84 5.53 -6.88 0.48
N PRO A 85 6.20 -7.22 1.61
CA PRO A 85 7.31 -8.15 1.61
C PRO A 85 6.92 -9.53 1.09
N THR A 86 7.75 -10.07 0.20
CA THR A 86 7.50 -11.36 -0.45
C THR A 86 8.76 -11.97 -1.06
N TRP A 87 8.61 -13.11 -1.75
CA TRP A 87 9.65 -13.77 -2.53
C TRP A 87 9.44 -13.50 -4.02
N ARG A 88 10.38 -12.79 -4.66
CA ARG A 88 10.38 -12.57 -6.10
C ARG A 88 10.99 -13.76 -6.83
N VAL A 89 10.31 -14.27 -7.86
CA VAL A 89 10.86 -15.30 -8.75
C VAL A 89 11.86 -14.65 -9.71
N LYS A 90 13.10 -15.15 -9.72
CA LYS A 90 14.18 -14.60 -10.58
C LYS A 90 14.12 -15.12 -12.01
N LYS A 91 13.67 -16.35 -12.22
CA LYS A 91 13.50 -16.99 -13.53
C LYS A 91 12.27 -17.87 -13.56
N LEU A 92 11.54 -17.86 -14.68
CA LEU A 92 10.38 -18.74 -14.88
C LEU A 92 10.75 -20.19 -15.16
N ASP A 93 11.94 -20.43 -15.72
CA ASP A 93 12.41 -21.77 -16.02
C ASP A 93 12.97 -22.39 -14.74
N CYS A 94 12.36 -23.48 -14.33
CA CYS A 94 12.82 -24.21 -13.14
C CYS A 94 14.22 -24.76 -13.35
N ALA A 95 15.00 -24.77 -12.26
CA ALA A 95 16.31 -25.38 -12.28
C ALA A 95 16.21 -26.89 -12.54
N GLU A 96 17.18 -27.45 -13.26
CA GLU A 96 17.29 -28.89 -13.46
C GLU A 96 17.59 -29.60 -12.13
N ASP A 97 16.59 -30.25 -11.59
CA ASP A 97 16.67 -31.10 -10.40
C ASP A 97 16.08 -32.45 -10.75
N LYS A 98 16.64 -33.54 -10.21
CA LYS A 98 16.19 -34.91 -10.57
C LYS A 98 14.85 -35.29 -9.95
N VAL A 99 14.39 -34.55 -8.93
CA VAL A 99 13.22 -34.90 -8.12
C VAL A 99 12.16 -33.80 -8.16
N PHE A 100 12.57 -32.54 -8.09
CA PHE A 100 11.66 -31.41 -7.94
C PHE A 100 11.83 -30.35 -9.03
N ALA A 101 10.74 -29.74 -9.44
CA ALA A 101 10.76 -28.48 -10.15
C ALA A 101 11.00 -27.36 -9.11
N LYS A 102 12.11 -26.64 -9.20
CA LYS A 102 12.48 -25.53 -8.32
C LYS A 102 12.65 -24.25 -9.12
N ALA A 103 12.21 -23.12 -8.58
CA ALA A 103 12.57 -21.82 -9.12
C ALA A 103 13.40 -21.04 -8.10
N GLU A 104 14.41 -20.33 -8.60
CA GLU A 104 15.19 -19.43 -7.77
C GLU A 104 14.36 -18.19 -7.41
N THR A 105 14.34 -17.89 -6.13
CA THR A 105 13.69 -16.70 -5.60
C THR A 105 14.66 -15.83 -4.81
N GLU A 106 14.32 -14.56 -4.67
CA GLU A 106 15.00 -13.62 -3.78
C GLU A 106 13.99 -12.89 -2.90
N GLY A 107 14.42 -12.47 -1.72
CA GLY A 107 13.56 -11.68 -0.82
C GLY A 107 13.32 -10.28 -1.38
N TYR A 108 12.08 -9.84 -1.32
CA TYR A 108 11.63 -8.49 -1.58
C TYR A 108 11.10 -7.90 -0.28
N GLY A 109 11.70 -6.79 0.19
CA GLY A 109 11.40 -6.20 1.49
C GLY A 109 11.93 -6.97 2.70
N GLY A 110 11.62 -6.51 3.90
CA GLY A 110 12.12 -7.04 5.17
C GLY A 110 11.17 -8.04 5.83
N MET A 111 10.96 -9.22 5.25
CA MET A 111 9.96 -10.20 5.71
C MET A 111 10.35 -11.00 6.95
N ILE A 112 9.37 -11.51 7.67
CA ILE A 112 9.51 -12.56 8.68
C ILE A 112 9.61 -13.91 7.96
N MET A 113 10.83 -14.35 7.64
CA MET A 113 11.11 -15.53 6.80
C MET A 113 10.41 -16.81 7.26
N PRO A 114 10.42 -17.18 8.58
CA PRO A 114 9.76 -18.40 9.03
C PRO A 114 8.28 -18.50 8.75
N SER A 115 7.61 -17.36 8.60
CA SER A 115 6.16 -17.33 8.34
C SER A 115 5.78 -17.86 6.95
N TRP A 116 6.74 -18.00 6.04
CA TRP A 116 6.55 -18.50 4.68
C TRP A 116 6.70 -20.00 4.52
N LEU A 117 7.20 -20.69 5.56
CA LEU A 117 7.49 -22.12 5.52
C LEU A 117 6.21 -22.96 5.70
N ASP A 118 6.23 -24.17 5.09
CA ASP A 118 5.25 -25.26 5.23
C ASP A 118 3.80 -24.90 4.93
N ARG A 119 3.57 -23.86 4.15
CA ARG A 119 2.22 -23.44 3.77
C ARG A 119 1.96 -23.56 2.26
N PRO A 120 0.69 -23.69 1.85
CA PRO A 120 0.34 -23.65 0.45
C PRO A 120 0.56 -22.24 -0.09
N LEU A 121 1.42 -22.11 -1.10
CA LEU A 121 1.70 -20.85 -1.77
C LEU A 121 1.20 -20.88 -3.22
N SER A 122 0.81 -19.72 -3.72
CA SER A 122 0.62 -19.47 -5.14
C SER A 122 1.66 -18.46 -5.63
N VAL A 123 1.52 -18.06 -6.89
CA VAL A 123 2.27 -16.98 -7.51
C VAL A 123 1.30 -15.93 -8.03
N ALA A 124 1.76 -14.69 -8.07
CA ALA A 124 0.99 -13.58 -8.62
C ALA A 124 1.93 -12.57 -9.26
N GLY A 125 1.42 -11.80 -10.21
CA GLY A 125 2.17 -10.75 -10.89
C GLY A 125 1.71 -10.56 -12.31
N ARG A 126 2.66 -10.26 -13.19
CA ARG A 126 2.39 -10.12 -14.62
C ARG A 126 3.38 -10.91 -15.47
N VAL A 127 2.94 -11.36 -16.61
CA VAL A 127 3.79 -11.83 -17.70
C VAL A 127 3.81 -10.79 -18.82
N LEU A 128 4.93 -10.66 -19.49
CA LEU A 128 5.12 -9.82 -20.66
C LEU A 128 5.09 -10.74 -21.88
N VAL A 129 4.10 -10.52 -22.75
CA VAL A 129 3.77 -11.38 -23.87
C VAL A 129 4.12 -10.68 -25.17
N GLU A 130 4.86 -11.36 -26.05
CA GLU A 130 5.12 -10.89 -27.40
C GLU A 130 3.85 -11.07 -28.26
N THR A 131 3.45 -10.00 -28.95
CA THR A 131 2.30 -9.94 -29.85
C THR A 131 2.73 -9.36 -31.20
N GLU A 132 1.87 -9.42 -32.20
CA GLU A 132 2.16 -8.82 -33.51
C GLU A 132 2.40 -7.30 -33.43
N SER A 133 1.86 -6.62 -32.42
CA SER A 133 1.97 -5.17 -32.21
C SER A 133 3.08 -4.77 -31.24
N GLY A 134 3.77 -5.70 -30.58
CA GLY A 134 4.83 -5.43 -29.61
C GLY A 134 4.71 -6.29 -28.35
N ILE A 135 4.95 -5.70 -27.17
CA ILE A 135 4.91 -6.39 -25.89
C ILE A 135 3.69 -5.93 -25.07
N GLU A 136 2.90 -6.89 -24.63
CA GLU A 136 1.74 -6.65 -23.76
C GLU A 136 1.96 -7.25 -22.37
N SER A 137 1.44 -6.56 -21.34
CA SER A 137 1.42 -7.05 -19.97
C SER A 137 0.09 -7.75 -19.68
N ARG A 138 0.13 -8.96 -19.10
CA ARG A 138 -1.06 -9.69 -18.64
C ARG A 138 -0.89 -10.13 -17.19
N LEU A 139 -1.89 -9.81 -16.34
CA LEU A 139 -1.92 -10.26 -14.96
C LEU A 139 -2.13 -11.77 -14.89
N VAL A 140 -1.45 -12.40 -13.94
CA VAL A 140 -1.54 -13.85 -13.73
C VAL A 140 -1.56 -14.16 -12.22
N HIS A 141 -2.50 -15.02 -11.84
CA HIS A 141 -2.63 -15.54 -10.48
C HIS A 141 -3.39 -16.87 -10.49
N PRO A 142 -2.71 -18.02 -10.49
CA PRO A 142 -3.38 -19.32 -10.37
C PRO A 142 -4.15 -19.41 -9.04
N ASP A 143 -5.48 -19.61 -9.11
CA ASP A 143 -6.33 -19.78 -7.92
C ASP A 143 -6.19 -21.19 -7.30
N ARG A 144 -4.95 -21.65 -7.13
CA ARG A 144 -4.57 -22.91 -6.49
C ARG A 144 -3.16 -22.82 -5.93
N ALA A 145 -2.83 -23.69 -4.98
CA ALA A 145 -1.45 -23.85 -4.54
C ALA A 145 -0.59 -24.40 -5.68
N VAL A 146 0.53 -23.73 -5.94
CA VAL A 146 1.51 -24.13 -6.97
C VAL A 146 2.92 -24.25 -6.41
N ALA A 147 3.14 -23.78 -5.17
CA ALA A 147 4.46 -23.79 -4.54
C ALA A 147 4.37 -24.09 -3.04
N CYS A 148 5.50 -24.51 -2.48
CA CYS A 148 5.73 -24.64 -1.04
C CYS A 148 7.22 -24.41 -0.77
N ILE A 149 7.54 -23.77 0.36
CA ILE A 149 8.89 -23.69 0.92
C ILE A 149 8.95 -24.67 2.09
N PRO A 150 9.47 -25.89 1.95
CA PRO A 150 9.45 -26.88 3.00
C PRO A 150 10.56 -26.64 4.04
N ASN A 151 10.24 -26.77 5.33
CA ASN A 151 11.24 -26.85 6.37
C ASN A 151 12.09 -28.12 6.23
N LEU A 152 13.33 -28.03 6.68
CA LEU A 152 14.11 -29.25 6.97
C LEU A 152 13.48 -29.95 8.18
N CYS A 153 13.28 -31.27 8.09
CA CYS A 153 12.60 -31.99 9.16
C CYS A 153 13.40 -31.93 10.46
N ILE A 154 12.70 -31.97 11.60
CA ILE A 154 13.30 -31.83 12.94
C ILE A 154 14.41 -32.87 13.22
N HIS A 155 14.36 -34.04 12.60
CA HIS A 155 15.38 -35.07 12.78
C HIS A 155 16.74 -34.66 12.21
N PHE A 156 16.77 -33.81 11.20
CA PHE A 156 17.99 -33.27 10.59
C PHE A 156 18.37 -31.89 11.11
N ASN A 157 17.47 -31.23 11.85
CA ASN A 157 17.71 -29.91 12.44
C ASN A 157 17.10 -29.81 13.84
N ARG A 158 17.74 -30.49 14.81
CA ARG A 158 17.24 -30.57 16.20
C ARG A 158 17.27 -29.22 16.94
N ASP A 159 18.09 -28.29 16.48
CA ASP A 159 18.23 -26.96 17.05
C ASP A 159 17.24 -25.92 16.45
N LEU A 160 16.37 -26.35 15.58
CA LEU A 160 15.40 -25.46 14.91
C LEU A 160 14.67 -24.54 15.90
N ASN A 161 14.20 -25.10 17.03
CA ASN A 161 13.43 -24.37 18.05
C ASN A 161 14.31 -23.50 18.97
N ASN A 162 15.65 -23.57 18.85
CA ASN A 162 16.57 -22.76 19.62
C ASN A 162 16.98 -21.45 18.90
N GLY A 163 16.35 -21.14 17.78
CA GLY A 163 16.61 -19.95 16.98
C GLY A 163 17.45 -20.23 15.74
N MET A 164 16.82 -20.65 14.65
CA MET A 164 17.48 -20.88 13.37
C MET A 164 17.74 -19.57 12.65
N LYS A 165 18.95 -19.39 12.11
CA LYS A 165 19.28 -18.34 11.15
C LYS A 165 19.13 -18.90 9.74
N TYR A 166 18.09 -18.47 9.04
CA TYR A 166 17.82 -18.90 7.67
C TYR A 166 18.78 -18.26 6.66
N ASN A 167 19.24 -19.06 5.69
CA ASN A 167 19.92 -18.59 4.49
C ASN A 167 18.92 -18.63 3.32
N PRO A 168 18.50 -17.48 2.78
CA PRO A 168 17.50 -17.44 1.71
C PRO A 168 17.85 -18.26 0.47
N GLN A 169 19.14 -18.36 0.12
CA GLN A 169 19.58 -19.09 -1.06
C GLN A 169 19.56 -20.60 -0.86
N VAL A 170 19.65 -21.07 0.37
CA VAL A 170 19.79 -22.51 0.68
C VAL A 170 18.50 -23.08 1.27
N ASP A 171 17.92 -22.37 2.26
CA ASP A 171 16.84 -22.90 3.09
C ASP A 171 15.44 -22.53 2.57
N LEU A 172 15.32 -21.46 1.74
CA LEU A 172 14.04 -20.83 1.44
C LEU A 172 13.69 -20.84 -0.05
N GLN A 173 14.26 -21.74 -0.83
CA GLN A 173 13.92 -21.90 -2.23
C GLN A 173 12.66 -22.79 -2.39
N PRO A 174 11.63 -22.31 -3.09
CA PRO A 174 10.36 -23.02 -3.23
C PRO A 174 10.46 -24.21 -4.20
N ILE A 175 9.68 -25.25 -3.91
CA ILE A 175 9.37 -26.32 -4.86
C ILE A 175 8.04 -26.01 -5.54
N PHE A 176 7.97 -26.28 -6.86
CA PHE A 176 6.78 -26.08 -7.72
C PHE A 176 6.16 -27.38 -8.22
N GLY A 177 6.68 -28.54 -7.76
CA GLY A 177 6.17 -29.85 -8.14
C GLY A 177 7.29 -30.86 -8.40
N ALA A 178 6.97 -31.94 -9.10
CA ALA A 178 7.93 -32.96 -9.52
C ALA A 178 8.84 -32.44 -10.65
N ALA A 179 9.98 -33.12 -10.83
CA ALA A 179 10.89 -32.86 -11.95
C ALA A 179 10.16 -32.81 -13.28
N GLY A 180 10.57 -31.89 -14.15
CA GLY A 180 9.90 -31.62 -15.45
C GLY A 180 8.68 -30.69 -15.34
N GLY A 181 8.28 -30.26 -14.14
CA GLY A 181 7.26 -29.21 -13.97
C GLY A 181 7.74 -27.87 -14.53
N SER A 182 6.84 -27.09 -15.14
CA SER A 182 7.14 -25.80 -15.75
C SER A 182 6.25 -24.70 -15.17
N LEU A 183 6.85 -23.78 -14.41
CA LEU A 183 6.15 -22.59 -13.94
C LEU A 183 5.71 -21.71 -15.13
N ARG A 184 6.56 -21.56 -16.15
CA ARG A 184 6.24 -20.84 -17.39
C ARG A 184 4.97 -21.37 -18.05
N ALA A 185 4.81 -22.71 -18.13
CA ALA A 185 3.61 -23.31 -18.70
C ALA A 185 2.34 -23.08 -17.86
N VAL A 186 2.48 -23.00 -16.53
CA VAL A 186 1.36 -22.64 -15.65
C VAL A 186 0.94 -21.18 -15.91
N LEU A 187 1.88 -20.26 -15.94
CA LEU A 187 1.62 -18.82 -16.16
C LEU A 187 1.08 -18.57 -17.57
N ALA A 188 1.58 -19.26 -18.58
CA ALA A 188 1.07 -19.16 -19.96
C ALA A 188 -0.41 -19.56 -20.06
N ARG A 189 -0.82 -20.61 -19.35
CA ARG A 189 -2.22 -21.03 -19.27
C ARG A 189 -3.09 -19.96 -18.61
N GLU A 190 -2.64 -19.37 -17.50
CA GLU A 190 -3.36 -18.27 -16.82
C GLU A 190 -3.48 -17.02 -17.71
N ALA A 191 -2.44 -16.73 -18.48
CA ALA A 191 -2.41 -15.60 -19.41
C ALA A 191 -3.18 -15.86 -20.73
N GLY A 192 -3.57 -17.13 -21.01
CA GLY A 192 -4.21 -17.52 -22.26
C GLY A 192 -3.29 -17.42 -23.47
N VAL A 193 -2.00 -17.78 -23.31
CA VAL A 193 -0.94 -17.71 -24.34
C VAL A 193 -0.12 -19.00 -24.36
N LYS A 194 0.76 -19.13 -25.36
CA LYS A 194 1.74 -20.20 -25.38
C LYS A 194 2.97 -19.84 -24.52
N PRO A 195 3.66 -20.84 -23.93
CA PRO A 195 4.83 -20.58 -23.10
C PRO A 195 5.94 -19.78 -23.79
N GLU A 196 6.15 -20.02 -25.09
CA GLU A 196 7.16 -19.34 -25.93
C GLU A 196 6.83 -17.86 -26.20
N GLU A 197 5.57 -17.44 -26.07
CA GLU A 197 5.13 -16.06 -26.25
C GLU A 197 5.44 -15.21 -25.01
N ILE A 198 5.74 -15.81 -23.86
CA ILE A 198 6.18 -15.08 -22.65
C ILE A 198 7.66 -14.73 -22.79
N VAL A 199 7.96 -13.45 -22.93
CA VAL A 199 9.34 -12.96 -23.07
C VAL A 199 9.98 -12.60 -21.72
N ASP A 200 9.19 -12.15 -20.74
CA ASP A 200 9.64 -11.84 -19.37
C ASP A 200 8.46 -11.86 -18.39
N ALA A 201 8.73 -11.68 -17.07
CA ALA A 201 7.70 -11.64 -16.06
C ALA A 201 8.18 -10.96 -14.77
N ASP A 202 7.23 -10.32 -14.09
CA ASP A 202 7.37 -9.86 -12.70
C ASP A 202 6.45 -10.72 -11.82
N ILE A 203 7.01 -11.76 -11.20
CA ILE A 203 6.27 -12.76 -10.43
C ILE A 203 6.77 -12.82 -8.99
N VAL A 204 5.84 -12.84 -8.06
CA VAL A 204 6.09 -13.03 -6.63
C VAL A 204 5.31 -14.23 -6.08
N LEU A 205 5.77 -14.79 -4.96
CA LEU A 205 4.98 -15.75 -4.20
C LEU A 205 3.86 -15.01 -3.44
N CYS A 206 2.73 -15.66 -3.25
CA CYS A 206 1.67 -15.16 -2.39
C CYS A 206 1.04 -16.29 -1.57
N THR A 207 0.53 -15.96 -0.40
CA THR A 207 -0.21 -16.87 0.46
C THR A 207 -1.57 -17.20 -0.15
N ARG A 208 -2.10 -18.39 0.20
CA ARG A 208 -3.42 -18.84 -0.24
C ARG A 208 -4.52 -18.52 0.76
N GLU A 209 -4.14 -18.21 1.99
CA GLU A 209 -5.05 -17.82 3.04
C GLU A 209 -5.73 -16.49 2.66
N LYS A 210 -7.04 -16.45 2.85
CA LYS A 210 -7.84 -15.26 2.64
C LYS A 210 -7.93 -14.45 3.94
N ALA A 211 -8.29 -13.17 3.81
CA ALA A 211 -8.61 -12.34 4.94
C ALA A 211 -9.76 -12.96 5.74
N GLU A 212 -9.60 -13.10 7.05
CA GLU A 212 -10.54 -13.76 7.93
C GLU A 212 -10.63 -13.05 9.29
N ARG A 213 -11.82 -12.96 9.85
CA ARG A 213 -12.02 -12.43 11.21
C ARG A 213 -11.39 -13.34 12.25
N LEU A 214 -10.78 -12.74 13.24
CA LEU A 214 -10.10 -13.39 14.37
C LEU A 214 -10.62 -12.84 15.70
N GLY A 215 -10.60 -13.69 16.72
CA GLY A 215 -11.00 -13.33 18.09
C GLY A 215 -12.33 -13.94 18.47
N LEU A 216 -12.61 -13.96 19.78
CA LEU A 216 -13.83 -14.57 20.31
C LEU A 216 -15.10 -13.85 19.84
N ASN A 217 -15.00 -12.58 19.51
CA ASN A 217 -16.11 -11.76 19.01
C ASN A 217 -15.85 -11.23 17.59
N GLY A 218 -14.79 -11.68 16.90
CA GLY A 218 -14.41 -11.23 15.57
C GLY A 218 -13.91 -9.78 15.53
N GLU A 219 -13.30 -9.29 16.62
CA GLU A 219 -12.79 -7.95 16.81
C GLU A 219 -11.53 -7.64 15.99
N TYR A 220 -10.78 -8.67 15.66
CA TYR A 220 -9.58 -8.60 14.83
C TYR A 220 -9.78 -9.30 13.49
N PHE A 221 -8.80 -9.24 12.64
CA PHE A 221 -8.70 -10.04 11.42
C PHE A 221 -7.25 -10.41 11.12
N MET A 222 -7.09 -11.46 10.34
CA MET A 222 -5.80 -11.87 9.78
C MET A 222 -5.85 -11.83 8.26
N SER A 223 -4.78 -11.37 7.66
CA SER A 223 -4.55 -11.42 6.21
C SER A 223 -3.05 -11.31 5.92
N GLY A 224 -2.62 -11.72 4.75
CA GLY A 224 -1.36 -11.23 4.19
C GLY A 224 -1.53 -9.80 3.68
N ARG A 225 -0.44 -9.04 3.62
CA ARG A 225 -0.39 -7.71 2.97
C ARG A 225 -1.30 -6.66 3.63
N ILE A 226 -1.55 -6.78 4.94
CA ILE A 226 -2.23 -5.74 5.71
C ILE A 226 -1.42 -4.45 5.58
N ASP A 227 -0.10 -4.56 5.74
CA ASP A 227 0.86 -3.54 5.38
C ASP A 227 1.12 -3.56 3.85
N ASP A 228 0.65 -2.57 3.07
CA ASP A 228 -0.10 -1.37 3.50
C ASP A 228 -1.50 -1.33 2.84
N LEU A 229 -2.02 -2.49 2.36
CA LEU A 229 -3.30 -2.54 1.66
C LEU A 229 -4.48 -2.14 2.56
N GLU A 230 -4.36 -2.24 3.88
CA GLU A 230 -5.34 -1.73 4.82
C GLU A 230 -5.43 -0.20 4.77
N CYS A 231 -4.30 0.51 4.84
CA CYS A 231 -4.28 1.96 4.66
C CYS A 231 -4.66 2.36 3.23
N ALA A 232 -4.21 1.61 2.22
CA ALA A 232 -4.56 1.86 0.83
C ALA A 232 -6.07 1.84 0.60
N TYR A 233 -6.75 0.78 1.07
CA TYR A 233 -8.20 0.67 0.92
C TYR A 233 -8.98 1.69 1.75
N THR A 234 -8.61 1.88 3.02
CA THR A 234 -9.33 2.80 3.91
C THR A 234 -9.18 4.25 3.49
N THR A 235 -8.02 4.64 2.96
CA THR A 235 -7.81 5.97 2.37
C THR A 235 -8.51 6.13 1.03
N LEU A 236 -8.55 5.10 0.17
CA LEU A 236 -9.34 5.10 -1.07
C LEU A 236 -10.83 5.26 -0.76
N TRP A 237 -11.33 4.48 0.20
CA TRP A 237 -12.73 4.58 0.61
C TRP A 237 -13.07 6.00 1.10
N GLY A 238 -12.23 6.56 1.98
CA GLY A 238 -12.40 7.92 2.48
C GLY A 238 -12.34 8.99 1.37
N PHE A 239 -11.43 8.84 0.41
CA PHE A 239 -11.35 9.69 -0.78
C PHE A 239 -12.64 9.65 -1.61
N LEU A 240 -13.22 8.47 -1.81
CA LEU A 240 -14.48 8.31 -2.55
C LEU A 240 -15.68 8.95 -1.83
N GLN A 241 -15.66 9.06 -0.50
CA GLN A 241 -16.68 9.77 0.30
C GLN A 241 -16.51 11.30 0.28
N GLY A 242 -15.38 11.80 -0.21
CA GLY A 242 -15.18 13.23 -0.42
C GLY A 242 -16.23 13.79 -1.38
N ARG A 243 -16.94 14.87 -1.00
CA ARG A 243 -18.05 15.43 -1.78
C ARG A 243 -17.58 16.38 -2.87
N GLY A 244 -16.34 16.89 -2.77
CA GLY A 244 -15.80 17.92 -3.68
C GLY A 244 -16.67 19.18 -3.69
N GLU A 245 -17.23 19.54 -2.53
CA GLU A 245 -18.12 20.70 -2.37
C GLU A 245 -17.34 21.98 -2.13
N GLU A 246 -16.09 21.89 -1.63
CA GLU A 246 -15.25 23.05 -1.41
C GLU A 246 -14.78 23.64 -2.75
N GLU A 247 -15.22 24.85 -3.03
CA GLU A 247 -14.84 25.54 -4.27
C GLU A 247 -13.33 25.81 -4.30
N GLY A 248 -12.70 25.47 -5.41
CA GLY A 248 -11.27 25.69 -5.61
C GLY A 248 -10.33 24.65 -4.97
N ARG A 249 -10.85 23.62 -4.31
CA ARG A 249 -10.00 22.54 -3.78
C ARG A 249 -10.09 21.29 -4.65
N GLY A 250 -8.94 20.75 -5.00
CA GLY A 250 -8.82 19.45 -5.65
C GLY A 250 -8.58 18.33 -4.62
N ASP A 251 -9.02 17.12 -4.93
CA ASP A 251 -8.79 15.95 -4.10
C ASP A 251 -7.88 14.97 -4.83
N VAL A 252 -6.95 14.37 -4.12
CA VAL A 252 -5.95 13.41 -4.65
C VAL A 252 -5.82 12.22 -3.73
N TRP A 253 -5.77 11.03 -4.31
CA TRP A 253 -5.38 9.80 -3.65
C TRP A 253 -4.30 9.11 -4.49
N VAL A 254 -3.27 8.56 -3.85
CA VAL A 254 -2.18 7.87 -4.53
C VAL A 254 -1.77 6.62 -3.75
N MET A 255 -1.45 5.55 -4.48
CA MET A 255 -0.86 4.32 -3.98
C MET A 255 0.41 4.05 -4.77
N PHE A 256 1.57 4.18 -4.11
CA PHE A 256 2.90 3.98 -4.69
C PHE A 256 3.31 2.51 -4.64
N ASP A 257 4.34 2.16 -5.41
CA ASP A 257 4.99 0.84 -5.37
C ASP A 257 6.40 0.98 -4.78
N ASN A 258 7.00 -0.14 -4.40
CA ASN A 258 8.39 -0.27 -3.93
C ASN A 258 8.71 0.47 -2.62
N GLU A 259 7.73 0.72 -1.77
CA GLU A 259 7.97 1.26 -0.43
C GLU A 259 8.91 0.35 0.37
N GLU A 260 8.64 -0.93 0.39
CA GLU A 260 9.32 -1.99 1.13
C GLU A 260 10.81 -2.18 0.77
N VAL A 261 11.24 -1.55 -0.31
CA VAL A 261 12.63 -1.54 -0.80
C VAL A 261 13.18 -0.13 -0.96
N GLY A 262 12.54 0.88 -0.32
CA GLY A 262 13.02 2.24 -0.18
C GLY A 262 12.55 3.23 -1.24
N SER A 263 11.46 2.95 -1.95
CA SER A 263 10.76 3.88 -2.87
C SER A 263 11.60 4.46 -4.01
N SER A 264 12.85 4.05 -4.19
CA SER A 264 13.80 4.63 -5.16
C SER A 264 13.59 4.08 -6.56
N SER A 265 12.36 4.08 -7.05
CA SER A 265 11.98 3.63 -8.39
C SER A 265 11.12 4.68 -9.09
N ARG A 266 10.87 4.48 -10.39
CA ARG A 266 10.01 5.37 -11.18
C ARG A 266 8.57 5.43 -10.64
N GLN A 267 8.06 4.35 -10.08
CA GLN A 267 6.70 4.18 -9.53
C GLN A 267 6.64 4.31 -8.00
N GLY A 268 7.78 4.45 -7.32
CA GLY A 268 7.86 4.69 -5.89
C GLY A 268 7.69 6.16 -5.51
N ALA A 269 7.60 6.43 -4.20
CA ALA A 269 7.39 7.78 -3.68
C ALA A 269 8.54 8.76 -3.97
N CYS A 270 9.78 8.26 -4.18
CA CYS A 270 10.90 9.07 -4.67
C CYS A 270 10.79 9.41 -6.16
N GLY A 271 9.89 8.77 -6.91
CA GLY A 271 9.61 9.06 -8.31
C GLY A 271 8.77 10.33 -8.49
N THR A 272 8.53 10.69 -9.75
CA THR A 272 7.86 11.96 -10.09
C THR A 272 6.34 11.84 -10.28
N LEU A 273 5.74 10.65 -10.11
CA LEU A 273 4.31 10.42 -10.42
C LEU A 273 3.40 11.51 -9.83
N PHE A 274 3.54 11.77 -8.54
CA PHE A 274 2.71 12.73 -7.83
C PHE A 274 2.91 14.17 -8.36
N ALA A 275 4.17 14.57 -8.54
CA ALA A 275 4.52 15.90 -9.02
C ALA A 275 4.11 16.11 -10.50
N ASP A 276 4.28 15.08 -11.34
CA ASP A 276 3.92 15.13 -12.77
C ASP A 276 2.41 15.27 -12.95
N VAL A 277 1.62 14.46 -12.22
CA VAL A 277 0.15 14.54 -12.29
C VAL A 277 -0.35 15.90 -11.82
N LEU A 278 0.11 16.38 -10.66
CA LEU A 278 -0.32 17.70 -10.18
C LEU A 278 0.08 18.81 -11.15
N SER A 279 1.29 18.77 -11.73
CA SER A 279 1.73 19.78 -12.67
C SER A 279 0.87 19.81 -13.94
N ARG A 280 0.49 18.63 -14.48
CA ARG A 280 -0.41 18.52 -15.64
C ARG A 280 -1.82 19.01 -15.33
N VAL A 281 -2.33 18.72 -14.14
CA VAL A 281 -3.64 19.21 -13.68
C VAL A 281 -3.61 20.72 -13.51
N GLU A 282 -2.60 21.25 -12.82
CA GLU A 282 -2.39 22.70 -12.62
C GLU A 282 -2.25 23.46 -13.95
N GLU A 283 -1.50 22.90 -14.91
CA GLU A 283 -1.38 23.47 -16.26
C GLU A 283 -2.73 23.50 -16.98
N SER A 284 -3.51 22.44 -16.91
CA SER A 284 -4.86 22.39 -17.52
C SER A 284 -5.83 23.41 -16.96
N LEU A 285 -5.61 23.85 -15.71
CA LEU A 285 -6.39 24.89 -15.03
C LEU A 285 -5.83 26.30 -15.28
N GLY A 286 -4.73 26.44 -16.03
CA GLY A 286 -4.06 27.72 -16.25
C GLY A 286 -3.40 28.29 -14.97
N VAL A 287 -3.07 27.44 -14.01
CA VAL A 287 -2.47 27.83 -12.72
C VAL A 287 -1.04 28.25 -12.92
N THR A 288 -0.67 29.44 -12.47
CA THR A 288 0.72 29.91 -12.48
C THR A 288 1.57 29.19 -11.43
N LYS A 289 2.90 29.21 -11.59
CA LYS A 289 3.81 28.60 -10.60
C LYS A 289 3.62 29.20 -9.19
N GLU A 290 3.34 30.50 -9.10
CA GLU A 290 3.07 31.18 -7.82
C GLU A 290 1.78 30.64 -7.17
N GLN A 291 0.71 30.52 -7.95
CA GLN A 291 -0.56 29.94 -7.49
C GLN A 291 -0.42 28.47 -7.09
N SER A 292 0.37 27.68 -7.84
CA SER A 292 0.71 26.29 -7.50
C SER A 292 1.42 26.20 -6.14
N ILE A 293 2.41 27.03 -5.87
CA ILE A 293 3.13 27.05 -4.59
C ILE A 293 2.16 27.38 -3.44
N ARG A 294 1.29 28.38 -3.61
CA ARG A 294 0.26 28.72 -2.59
C ARG A 294 -0.71 27.57 -2.35
N ALA A 295 -1.19 26.93 -3.40
CA ALA A 295 -2.11 25.80 -3.29
C ALA A 295 -1.46 24.64 -2.52
N ARG A 296 -0.20 24.34 -2.80
CA ARG A 296 0.57 23.29 -2.09
C ARG A 296 0.79 23.64 -0.62
N THR A 297 1.04 24.90 -0.29
CA THR A 297 1.14 25.37 1.11
C THR A 297 -0.20 25.22 1.86
N ASN A 298 -1.32 25.39 1.19
CA ASN A 298 -2.66 25.19 1.75
C ASN A 298 -3.14 23.72 1.74
N THR A 299 -2.23 22.78 1.64
CA THR A 299 -2.52 21.35 1.61
C THR A 299 -2.03 20.71 2.90
N LEU A 300 -2.77 19.75 3.43
CA LEU A 300 -2.29 18.80 4.43
C LEU A 300 -2.32 17.42 3.79
N LEU A 301 -1.17 16.84 3.45
CA LEU A 301 -1.07 15.51 2.89
C LEU A 301 -1.08 14.46 4.01
N LEU A 302 -1.92 13.45 3.90
CA LEU A 302 -1.92 12.27 4.76
C LEU A 302 -0.99 11.22 4.16
N SER A 303 0.10 10.88 4.84
CA SER A 303 0.97 9.74 4.53
C SER A 303 0.51 8.58 5.41
N ALA A 304 -0.21 7.64 4.81
CA ALA A 304 -0.82 6.53 5.52
C ALA A 304 -0.02 5.24 5.26
N ASP A 305 0.44 4.63 6.34
CA ASP A 305 1.26 3.43 6.36
C ASP A 305 1.14 2.75 7.72
N ASN A 306 0.96 1.44 7.78
CA ASN A 306 0.71 0.72 9.02
C ASN A 306 1.84 0.87 10.03
N GLY A 307 1.54 0.70 11.31
CA GLY A 307 2.50 0.72 12.41
C GLY A 307 2.35 -0.50 13.31
N HIS A 308 3.42 -0.88 14.02
CA HIS A 308 3.35 -2.02 14.91
C HIS A 308 2.63 -1.68 16.22
N ALA A 309 1.68 -2.54 16.62
CA ALA A 309 1.05 -2.48 17.92
C ALA A 309 1.98 -3.04 19.02
N THR A 310 1.68 -2.75 20.27
CA THR A 310 2.37 -3.33 21.41
C THR A 310 2.16 -4.85 21.44
N HIS A 311 3.26 -5.61 21.33
CA HIS A 311 3.18 -7.06 21.26
C HIS A 311 2.82 -7.64 22.64
N PRO A 312 1.80 -8.48 22.77
CA PRO A 312 1.30 -8.95 24.06
C PRO A 312 2.34 -9.73 24.88
N ASN A 313 3.24 -10.47 24.22
CA ASN A 313 4.29 -11.24 24.86
C ASN A 313 5.63 -10.48 25.00
N HIS A 314 5.75 -9.30 24.37
CA HIS A 314 6.97 -8.49 24.35
C HIS A 314 6.65 -6.99 24.48
N PRO A 315 5.89 -6.59 25.51
CA PRO A 315 5.52 -5.17 25.68
C PRO A 315 6.73 -4.26 25.89
N GLU A 316 7.85 -4.80 26.37
CA GLU A 316 9.11 -4.10 26.57
C GLU A 316 9.77 -3.63 25.26
N LYS A 317 9.29 -4.09 24.11
CA LYS A 317 9.80 -3.64 22.78
C LYS A 317 9.15 -2.33 22.32
N SER A 318 8.00 -1.99 22.86
CA SER A 318 7.30 -0.74 22.57
C SER A 318 7.77 0.40 23.48
N ASP A 319 7.51 1.64 23.06
CA ASP A 319 7.70 2.82 23.94
C ASP A 319 6.77 2.70 25.16
N PRO A 320 7.30 2.74 26.40
CA PRO A 320 6.48 2.56 27.60
C PRO A 320 5.53 3.74 27.86
N ALA A 321 5.80 4.93 27.31
CA ALA A 321 4.95 6.10 27.45
C ALA A 321 3.81 6.15 26.42
N ASN A 322 3.98 5.47 25.29
CA ASN A 322 3.03 5.46 24.17
C ASN A 322 2.74 4.02 23.69
N PRO A 323 2.16 3.16 24.54
CA PRO A 323 1.79 1.81 24.12
C PRO A 323 0.67 1.87 23.11
N ILE A 324 0.81 1.17 21.99
CA ILE A 324 -0.19 1.11 20.94
C ILE A 324 -1.12 -0.10 21.16
N VAL A 325 -2.41 0.18 21.19
CA VAL A 325 -3.46 -0.83 21.38
C VAL A 325 -4.24 -1.00 20.08
N MET A 326 -4.35 -2.23 19.58
CA MET A 326 -5.25 -2.53 18.46
C MET A 326 -6.71 -2.30 18.86
N GLY A 327 -7.48 -1.61 18.03
CA GLY A 327 -8.82 -1.11 18.37
C GLY A 327 -8.81 0.24 19.09
N GLY A 328 -7.65 0.81 19.35
CA GLY A 328 -7.48 2.10 20.03
C GLY A 328 -7.51 3.32 19.11
N GLY A 329 -7.66 3.14 17.82
CA GLY A 329 -7.75 4.21 16.83
C GLY A 329 -6.47 4.45 16.04
N ILE A 330 -6.45 5.54 15.29
CA ILE A 330 -5.42 5.88 14.33
C ILE A 330 -4.11 6.24 15.02
N LEU A 331 -3.02 5.74 14.50
CA LEU A 331 -1.67 6.13 14.91
C LEU A 331 -1.30 7.47 14.30
N LEU A 332 -0.88 8.41 15.14
CA LEU A 332 -0.20 9.64 14.73
C LEU A 332 1.29 9.43 14.94
N LYS A 333 2.02 9.17 13.85
CA LYS A 333 3.43 8.75 13.88
C LYS A 333 4.34 9.98 14.06
N THR A 334 5.22 9.96 15.05
CA THR A 334 6.18 11.03 15.32
C THR A 334 7.60 10.49 15.46
N ASN A 335 8.60 11.22 14.96
CA ASN A 335 10.00 10.83 15.06
C ASN A 335 10.92 12.06 15.10
N ALA A 336 11.80 12.13 16.08
CA ALA A 336 12.74 13.26 16.25
C ALA A 336 13.72 13.40 15.07
N SER A 337 14.04 12.30 14.37
CA SER A 337 14.92 12.31 13.19
C SER A 337 14.16 12.61 11.89
N GLN A 338 12.88 13.00 11.96
CA GLN A 338 12.02 13.32 10.82
C GLN A 338 11.90 12.17 9.79
N LYS A 339 11.99 10.93 10.26
CA LYS A 339 11.65 9.76 9.44
C LYS A 339 10.14 9.65 9.21
N TYR A 340 9.36 10.25 10.12
CA TYR A 340 7.96 10.59 9.94
C TYR A 340 7.86 12.11 9.87
N THR A 341 7.07 12.61 8.92
CA THR A 341 6.98 14.04 8.61
C THR A 341 6.10 14.83 9.58
N THR A 342 5.39 14.14 10.47
CA THR A 342 4.49 14.76 11.44
C THR A 342 5.23 15.77 12.32
N SER A 343 4.75 17.00 12.27
CA SER A 343 5.09 18.05 13.24
C SER A 343 3.94 18.26 14.22
N GLY A 344 4.19 18.93 15.34
CA GLY A 344 3.10 19.33 16.24
C GLY A 344 2.01 20.14 15.55
N PHE A 345 2.36 20.89 14.50
CA PHE A 345 1.43 21.69 13.72
C PHE A 345 0.52 20.86 12.81
N THR A 346 1.09 19.93 12.04
CA THR A 346 0.30 19.05 11.15
C THR A 346 -0.47 17.99 11.93
N GLY A 347 0.13 17.44 12.98
CA GLY A 347 -0.53 16.49 13.88
C GLY A 347 -1.73 17.08 14.62
N ALA A 348 -1.64 18.34 15.08
CA ALA A 348 -2.76 19.03 15.72
C ALA A 348 -3.93 19.23 14.75
N ALA A 349 -3.67 19.58 13.48
CA ALA A 349 -4.70 19.74 12.47
C ALA A 349 -5.45 18.44 12.22
N PHE A 350 -4.74 17.32 12.00
CA PHE A 350 -5.36 16.02 11.79
C PHE A 350 -6.10 15.52 13.03
N SER A 351 -5.53 15.69 14.23
CA SER A 351 -6.19 15.33 15.49
C SER A 351 -7.50 16.09 15.70
N ALA A 352 -7.58 17.37 15.30
CA ALA A 352 -8.81 18.15 15.38
C ALA A 352 -9.90 17.59 14.44
N ILE A 353 -9.53 17.15 13.22
CA ILE A 353 -10.44 16.49 12.27
C ILE A 353 -10.94 15.16 12.86
N CYS A 354 -10.04 14.31 13.38
CA CYS A 354 -10.41 13.05 14.01
C CYS A 354 -11.37 13.27 15.20
N LYS A 355 -11.09 14.25 16.06
CA LYS A 355 -11.96 14.61 17.20
C LYS A 355 -13.36 14.98 16.72
N LYS A 356 -13.48 15.80 15.67
CA LYS A 356 -14.77 16.19 15.08
C LYS A 356 -15.52 14.98 14.53
N ALA A 357 -14.79 14.03 13.90
CA ALA A 357 -15.32 12.80 13.38
C ALA A 357 -15.66 11.74 14.46
N GLY A 358 -15.29 11.99 15.73
CA GLY A 358 -15.45 11.02 16.82
C GLY A 358 -14.54 9.80 16.66
N VAL A 359 -13.34 10.00 16.09
CA VAL A 359 -12.33 8.96 15.86
C VAL A 359 -11.20 9.11 16.89
N PRO A 360 -10.84 8.04 17.63
CA PRO A 360 -9.73 8.07 18.54
C PRO A 360 -8.38 8.10 17.82
N VAL A 361 -7.37 8.72 18.45
CA VAL A 361 -6.00 8.84 17.94
C VAL A 361 -5.02 8.43 19.02
N GLN A 362 -4.00 7.66 18.65
CA GLN A 362 -2.90 7.23 19.52
C GLN A 362 -1.60 7.87 19.03
N THR A 363 -0.76 8.32 19.96
CA THR A 363 0.59 8.78 19.61
C THR A 363 1.50 7.59 19.40
N PHE A 364 2.07 7.47 18.21
CA PHE A 364 3.07 6.45 17.88
C PHE A 364 4.47 7.06 17.94
N ALA A 365 5.30 6.50 18.80
CA ALA A 365 6.72 6.79 18.90
C ALA A 365 7.51 5.49 19.07
N ASN A 366 8.69 5.41 18.48
CA ASN A 366 9.57 4.28 18.73
C ASN A 366 10.24 4.43 20.11
N ARG A 367 10.58 3.29 20.73
CA ARG A 367 11.49 3.31 21.88
C ARG A 367 12.76 4.09 21.55
N ALA A 368 13.26 4.88 22.47
CA ALA A 368 14.40 5.78 22.23
C ALA A 368 15.70 5.05 21.78
N ASP A 369 15.82 3.77 22.10
CA ASP A 369 16.95 2.91 21.73
C ASP A 369 16.69 2.05 20.46
N VAL A 370 15.52 2.20 19.83
CA VAL A 370 15.14 1.49 18.61
C VAL A 370 15.01 2.47 17.44
N PRO A 371 15.81 2.31 16.37
CA PRO A 371 15.64 3.16 15.18
C PRO A 371 14.29 2.85 14.51
N GLY A 372 13.52 3.90 14.24
CA GLY A 372 12.28 3.78 13.46
C GLY A 372 12.55 3.50 11.97
N GLY A 373 11.57 2.90 11.30
CA GLY A 373 11.50 2.85 9.84
C GLY A 373 11.31 4.25 9.23
N SER A 374 11.37 4.35 7.93
CA SER A 374 10.94 5.52 7.15
C SER A 374 9.57 5.23 6.56
N THR A 375 8.85 6.25 6.14
CA THR A 375 7.55 6.16 5.47
C THR A 375 7.54 6.95 4.17
N LEU A 376 6.45 6.82 3.43
CA LEU A 376 6.22 7.52 2.16
C LEU A 376 6.37 9.03 2.26
N GLY A 377 5.86 9.64 3.35
CA GLY A 377 5.82 11.10 3.52
C GLY A 377 7.20 11.74 3.48
N ASN A 378 8.16 11.16 4.20
CA ASN A 378 9.54 11.65 4.20
C ASN A 378 10.15 11.60 2.79
N LEU A 379 9.92 10.51 2.05
CA LEU A 379 10.47 10.30 0.72
C LEU A 379 9.76 11.18 -0.34
N LEU A 380 8.44 11.26 -0.28
CA LEU A 380 7.62 12.12 -1.15
C LEU A 380 7.96 13.60 -0.95
N GLY A 381 8.30 14.01 0.29
CA GLY A 381 8.71 15.37 0.63
C GLY A 381 9.95 15.87 -0.13
N HIS A 382 10.76 14.99 -0.72
CA HIS A 382 11.87 15.38 -1.61
C HIS A 382 11.38 15.78 -3.00
N GLN A 383 10.20 15.34 -3.43
CA GLN A 383 9.65 15.62 -4.76
C GLN A 383 8.64 16.77 -4.73
N ILE A 384 7.89 16.92 -3.64
CA ILE A 384 6.87 17.94 -3.52
C ILE A 384 6.79 18.47 -2.10
N LEU A 385 6.83 19.78 -1.97
CA LEU A 385 6.80 20.46 -0.67
C LEU A 385 5.34 20.76 -0.28
N MET A 386 4.78 19.94 0.60
CA MET A 386 3.48 20.14 1.23
C MET A 386 3.59 19.88 2.73
N PRO A 387 2.84 20.56 3.59
CA PRO A 387 2.62 20.10 4.97
C PRO A 387 2.09 18.68 4.98
N MET A 388 2.72 17.78 5.75
CA MET A 388 2.39 16.36 5.79
C MET A 388 2.17 15.88 7.23
N VAL A 389 1.37 14.84 7.37
CA VAL A 389 1.18 14.09 8.60
C VAL A 389 1.25 12.60 8.31
N ASP A 390 2.10 11.88 9.05
CA ASP A 390 2.20 10.42 8.98
C ASP A 390 1.23 9.78 9.95
N ILE A 391 0.34 8.98 9.40
CA ILE A 391 -0.70 8.24 10.11
C ILE A 391 -0.61 6.76 9.79
N GLY A 392 -1.30 5.92 10.53
CA GLY A 392 -1.35 4.49 10.26
C GLY A 392 -2.30 3.75 11.16
N LEU A 393 -2.31 2.44 11.03
CA LEU A 393 -3.12 1.51 11.83
C LEU A 393 -2.20 0.54 12.57
N GLY A 394 -2.59 0.18 13.79
CA GLY A 394 -1.80 -0.72 14.64
C GLY A 394 -1.99 -2.18 14.26
N GLN A 395 -0.90 -2.89 13.94
CA GLN A 395 -0.95 -4.30 13.62
C GLN A 395 0.10 -5.14 14.38
N LEU A 396 -0.11 -6.44 14.43
CA LEU A 396 0.85 -7.42 14.91
C LEU A 396 1.41 -8.24 13.74
N ALA A 397 2.60 -8.78 13.93
CA ALA A 397 3.30 -9.60 12.95
C ALA A 397 3.49 -8.89 11.60
N MET A 398 3.70 -7.57 11.59
CA MET A 398 4.06 -6.79 10.41
C MET A 398 5.16 -7.50 9.61
N HIS A 399 5.01 -7.56 8.28
CA HIS A 399 5.90 -8.26 7.35
C HIS A 399 5.91 -9.80 7.47
N SER A 400 4.95 -10.37 8.19
CA SER A 400 4.67 -11.81 8.14
C SER A 400 3.91 -12.17 6.86
N ALA A 401 3.99 -13.42 6.45
CA ALA A 401 3.11 -13.95 5.41
C ALA A 401 1.61 -13.85 5.76
N MET A 402 1.30 -13.78 7.07
CA MET A 402 -0.03 -13.48 7.63
C MET A 402 0.14 -12.52 8.80
N GLU A 403 -0.54 -11.41 8.77
CA GLU A 403 -0.51 -10.31 9.72
C GLU A 403 -1.84 -10.21 10.47
N THR A 404 -1.90 -9.43 11.53
CA THR A 404 -3.12 -9.29 12.34
C THR A 404 -3.40 -7.82 12.62
N ALA A 405 -4.63 -7.37 12.36
CA ALA A 405 -5.08 -6.01 12.61
C ALA A 405 -6.47 -5.95 13.25
N SER A 406 -6.96 -4.76 13.54
CA SER A 406 -8.26 -4.52 14.18
C SER A 406 -9.31 -4.07 13.20
N CYS A 407 -10.48 -4.74 13.19
CA CYS A 407 -11.62 -4.31 12.37
C CYS A 407 -12.09 -2.88 12.71
N ALA A 408 -12.02 -2.48 13.99
CA ALA A 408 -12.43 -1.15 14.41
C ALA A 408 -11.47 -0.06 13.93
N ASP A 409 -10.15 -0.33 13.89
CA ASP A 409 -9.17 0.65 13.45
C ASP A 409 -9.31 0.93 11.95
N ALA A 410 -9.60 -0.07 11.12
CA ALA A 410 -9.91 0.12 9.71
C ALA A 410 -11.13 1.04 9.49
N GLU A 411 -12.21 0.84 10.27
CA GLU A 411 -13.38 1.72 10.23
C GLU A 411 -13.03 3.15 10.67
N TYR A 412 -12.22 3.31 11.73
CA TYR A 412 -11.76 4.61 12.19
C TYR A 412 -10.95 5.35 11.13
N MET A 413 -10.03 4.67 10.43
CA MET A 413 -9.25 5.29 9.36
C MET A 413 -10.16 5.75 8.22
N ALA A 414 -11.04 4.87 7.73
CA ALA A 414 -11.98 5.21 6.67
C ALA A 414 -12.84 6.45 7.04
N LYS A 415 -13.36 6.50 8.26
CA LYS A 415 -14.16 7.61 8.79
C LYS A 415 -13.37 8.90 8.92
N ALA A 416 -12.15 8.84 9.44
CA ALA A 416 -11.29 10.03 9.59
C ALA A 416 -10.87 10.60 8.24
N VAL A 417 -10.50 9.74 7.29
CA VAL A 417 -10.11 10.16 5.93
C VAL A 417 -11.31 10.75 5.17
N ALA A 418 -12.51 10.16 5.32
CA ALA A 418 -13.73 10.75 4.77
C ALA A 418 -14.02 12.15 5.37
N ALA A 419 -13.83 12.31 6.69
CA ALA A 419 -13.96 13.62 7.35
C ALA A 419 -12.90 14.61 6.84
N TYR A 420 -11.66 14.15 6.64
CA TYR A 420 -10.58 14.96 6.11
C TYR A 420 -10.90 15.51 4.71
N TYR A 421 -11.36 14.68 3.77
CA TYR A 421 -11.74 15.11 2.41
C TYR A 421 -12.97 16.03 2.37
N ASN A 422 -13.72 16.15 3.47
CA ASN A 422 -14.88 17.03 3.61
C ASN A 422 -14.63 18.21 4.55
N THR A 423 -13.39 18.41 5.02
CA THR A 423 -13.03 19.52 5.92
C THR A 423 -12.26 20.57 5.16
N PRO A 424 -12.79 21.80 5.00
CA PRO A 424 -12.02 22.93 4.48
C PRO A 424 -10.76 23.17 5.31
N ILE A 425 -9.59 23.23 4.64
CA ILE A 425 -8.29 23.42 5.28
C ILE A 425 -7.61 24.64 4.65
N PHE A 426 -7.23 25.60 5.45
CA PHE A 426 -6.54 26.79 4.98
C PHE A 426 -5.43 27.22 5.91
N GLN A 427 -4.26 27.56 5.34
CA GLN A 427 -3.11 28.08 6.07
C GLN A 427 -2.92 29.58 5.72
N PRO A 428 -3.51 30.51 6.48
CA PRO A 428 -3.43 31.94 6.18
C PRO A 428 -2.02 32.51 6.37
N LYS A 429 -1.25 31.92 7.25
CA LYS A 429 0.18 32.24 7.52
C LYS A 429 0.85 31.05 8.19
N ASP A 430 2.16 31.06 8.22
CA ASP A 430 2.93 30.05 8.95
C ASP A 430 2.51 29.99 10.43
N GLY A 431 2.32 28.78 10.96
CA GLY A 431 1.89 28.53 12.33
C GLY A 431 0.36 28.67 12.58
N GLU A 432 -0.47 28.85 11.56
CA GLU A 432 -1.92 28.94 11.72
C GLU A 432 -2.68 28.05 10.73
N TRP A 433 -3.51 27.14 11.23
CA TRP A 433 -4.52 26.44 10.46
C TRP A 433 -5.91 27.01 10.73
N LYS A 434 -6.68 27.22 9.67
CA LYS A 434 -8.14 27.37 9.73
C LYS A 434 -8.77 26.09 9.18
N LEU A 435 -9.59 25.46 10.01
CA LEU A 435 -10.29 24.23 9.69
C LEU A 435 -11.80 24.51 9.75
N GLY A 436 -12.52 24.12 8.71
CA GLY A 436 -13.99 24.21 8.66
C GLY A 436 -14.65 23.05 9.41
N LEU A 437 -14.40 22.99 10.73
CA LEU A 437 -14.87 21.89 11.60
C LEU A 437 -16.33 22.08 12.05
#